data_f60dded167c25a37a694222487ca8d6d
#
_entry.id   f60dded167c25a37a694222487ca8d6d
#
_cell.length_a   1.000
_cell.length_b   1.000
_cell.length_c   1.000
_cell.angle_alpha   90.00
_cell.angle_beta   90.00
_cell.angle_gamma   90.00
#
_symmetry.space_group_name_H-M   'P 1'
#
loop_
_entity.id
_entity.type
_entity.pdbx_description
1 polymer ?
#
loop_
_entity_poly.entity_id
_entity_poly.type
_entity_poly.pdbx_seq_one_letter_code
_entity_poly.pdbx_strand_id
1 'polypeptide(L)'
;MPRNSLLIQEMKVLTNVKDLRAELDRVEQTQIGFVPTMGALHAGHKSLVERARRENKTVVVSVFVNPTQFNDKNDLKHYPRTPEDDARVLEQAGADFVLMPSVEEIYPEVDTRQFDFGQIDKVMEGATRPGHFNGVAQVVSRLFDIVRPARAYFGEKDFQQIAVVKAMVRQLALPVEIVDCPIVRGEDGLALSSRNTLLTKEHRAAAPHIYASLKKAQEMSKTLNPEELKTWVVKEVESNELLKVIYYQSVDALTMQEVKSWDDASRIQGCIAVQAGDIRLIDNILIR
;
A
#
# COMPACT_ATOMS: atom_id res chain seq x y z
N MET A 1 32.31 -33.00 -8.87
CA MET A 1 31.64 -31.73 -9.30
C MET A 1 31.61 -30.81 -8.10
N PRO A 2 32.24 -29.62 -8.15
CA PRO A 2 32.21 -28.72 -6.99
C PRO A 2 30.79 -28.18 -6.80
N ARG A 3 30.28 -28.27 -5.58
CA ARG A 3 29.06 -27.60 -5.15
C ARG A 3 29.33 -26.09 -5.27
N ASN A 4 28.61 -25.40 -6.16
CA ASN A 4 28.51 -23.94 -6.14
C ASN A 4 28.00 -23.55 -4.76
N SER A 5 28.87 -23.07 -3.89
CA SER A 5 28.48 -22.32 -2.71
C SER A 5 27.90 -21.00 -3.26
N LEU A 6 26.57 -20.94 -3.35
CA LEU A 6 25.86 -19.66 -3.41
C LEU A 6 26.32 -18.91 -2.15
N LEU A 7 27.20 -17.95 -2.33
CA LEU A 7 27.48 -16.94 -1.31
C LEU A 7 26.12 -16.27 -1.04
N ILE A 8 25.51 -16.61 0.10
CA ILE A 8 24.35 -15.88 0.60
C ILE A 8 24.92 -14.49 0.87
N GLN A 9 24.61 -13.54 0.00
CA GLN A 9 24.99 -12.15 0.20
C GLN A 9 24.18 -11.67 1.40
N GLU A 10 24.87 -11.27 2.46
CA GLU A 10 24.24 -10.73 3.67
C GLU A 10 23.47 -9.46 3.33
N MET A 11 22.24 -9.32 3.82
CA MET A 11 21.42 -8.13 3.61
C MET A 11 22.11 -6.91 4.21
N LYS A 12 22.20 -5.82 3.45
CA LYS A 12 22.75 -4.55 3.92
C LYS A 12 21.67 -3.57 4.30
N VAL A 13 21.74 -3.07 5.53
CA VAL A 13 20.91 -1.95 6.00
C VAL A 13 21.70 -0.66 5.84
N LEU A 14 21.15 0.28 5.09
CA LEU A 14 21.77 1.55 4.71
C LEU A 14 20.89 2.70 5.17
N THR A 15 21.50 3.76 5.71
CA THR A 15 20.75 4.90 6.26
C THR A 15 20.86 6.16 5.41
N ASN A 16 21.72 6.13 4.38
CA ASN A 16 21.86 7.26 3.48
C ASN A 16 21.78 6.86 2.01
N VAL A 17 21.36 7.80 1.20
CA VAL A 17 21.11 7.60 -0.24
C VAL A 17 22.40 7.35 -1.01
N LYS A 18 23.50 8.00 -0.63
CA LYS A 18 24.80 7.88 -1.33
C LYS A 18 25.34 6.46 -1.28
N ASP A 19 25.27 5.82 -0.10
CA ASP A 19 25.78 4.46 0.09
C ASP A 19 24.92 3.45 -0.68
N LEU A 20 23.59 3.62 -0.65
CA LEU A 20 22.70 2.77 -1.45
C LEU A 20 23.01 2.89 -2.94
N ARG A 21 23.17 4.10 -3.47
CA ARG A 21 23.51 4.31 -4.89
C ARG A 21 24.85 3.66 -5.25
N ALA A 22 25.87 3.78 -4.39
CA ALA A 22 27.18 3.16 -4.64
C ALA A 22 27.10 1.62 -4.72
N GLU A 23 26.17 0.98 -3.99
CA GLU A 23 25.91 -0.45 -4.12
C GLU A 23 25.14 -0.77 -5.41
N LEU A 24 24.12 0.03 -5.73
CA LEU A 24 23.27 -0.19 -6.91
C LEU A 24 23.97 0.12 -8.23
N ASP A 25 24.97 1.00 -8.25
CA ASP A 25 25.80 1.26 -9.45
C ASP A 25 26.57 0.01 -9.95
N ARG A 26 26.67 -1.03 -9.11
CA ARG A 26 27.27 -2.33 -9.44
C ARG A 26 26.23 -3.36 -9.92
N VAL A 27 24.97 -3.00 -9.93
CA VAL A 27 23.84 -3.88 -10.25
C VAL A 27 23.20 -3.45 -11.55
N GLU A 28 22.86 -4.42 -12.39
CA GLU A 28 22.12 -4.14 -13.62
C GLU A 28 20.70 -3.67 -13.26
N GLN A 29 20.33 -2.45 -13.67
CA GLN A 29 19.06 -1.78 -13.33
C GLN A 29 17.84 -2.62 -13.70
N THR A 30 17.86 -3.33 -14.83
CA THR A 30 16.79 -4.21 -15.28
C THR A 30 16.48 -5.37 -14.33
N GLN A 31 17.34 -5.59 -13.34
CA GLN A 31 17.26 -6.69 -12.38
C GLN A 31 16.85 -6.25 -10.97
N ILE A 32 16.54 -4.95 -10.79
CA ILE A 32 16.18 -4.38 -9.50
C ILE A 32 14.66 -4.40 -9.32
N GLY A 33 14.20 -5.12 -8.28
CA GLY A 33 12.85 -5.04 -7.73
C GLY A 33 12.83 -4.17 -6.48
N PHE A 34 11.81 -3.32 -6.33
CA PHE A 34 11.70 -2.39 -5.23
C PHE A 34 10.39 -2.55 -4.46
N VAL A 35 10.46 -2.50 -3.14
CA VAL A 35 9.30 -2.55 -2.24
C VAL A 35 9.34 -1.32 -1.32
N PRO A 36 8.60 -0.24 -1.61
CA PRO A 36 8.49 0.89 -0.70
C PRO A 36 7.57 0.56 0.48
N THR A 37 8.05 0.81 1.71
CA THR A 37 7.30 0.60 2.94
C THR A 37 7.49 1.75 3.92
N MET A 38 6.61 1.84 4.92
CA MET A 38 6.76 2.77 6.04
C MET A 38 7.26 2.07 7.34
N GLY A 39 7.64 0.80 7.27
CA GLY A 39 8.02 0.02 8.45
C GLY A 39 6.84 -0.59 9.21
N ALA A 40 7.08 -1.09 10.42
CA ALA A 40 6.17 -1.92 11.19
C ALA A 40 5.61 -3.08 10.35
N LEU A 41 6.54 -3.86 9.80
CA LEU A 41 6.28 -4.83 8.76
C LEU A 41 5.47 -6.02 9.29
N HIS A 42 4.60 -6.53 8.45
CA HIS A 42 3.77 -7.70 8.71
C HIS A 42 3.80 -8.66 7.51
N ALA A 43 3.13 -9.80 7.60
CA ALA A 43 3.13 -10.82 6.55
C ALA A 43 2.71 -10.29 5.15
N GLY A 44 1.87 -9.24 5.10
CA GLY A 44 1.54 -8.55 3.85
C GLY A 44 2.77 -7.92 3.18
N HIS A 45 3.59 -7.19 3.92
CA HIS A 45 4.83 -6.62 3.39
C HIS A 45 5.83 -7.73 3.02
N LYS A 46 5.96 -8.77 3.87
CA LYS A 46 6.81 -9.92 3.59
C LYS A 46 6.46 -10.57 2.25
N SER A 47 5.17 -10.72 1.93
CA SER A 47 4.72 -11.30 0.66
C SER A 47 5.13 -10.49 -0.57
N LEU A 48 5.19 -9.14 -0.45
CA LEU A 48 5.69 -8.25 -1.51
C LEU A 48 7.17 -8.50 -1.78
N VAL A 49 7.97 -8.57 -0.71
CA VAL A 49 9.42 -8.80 -0.79
C VAL A 49 9.72 -10.20 -1.36
N GLU A 50 9.01 -11.22 -0.91
CA GLU A 50 9.14 -12.58 -1.44
C GLU A 50 8.76 -12.66 -2.92
N ARG A 51 7.73 -11.92 -3.36
CA ARG A 51 7.38 -11.82 -4.77
C ARG A 51 8.48 -11.08 -5.55
N ALA A 52 8.95 -9.95 -5.05
CA ALA A 52 10.07 -9.22 -5.65
C ALA A 52 11.31 -10.12 -5.81
N ARG A 53 11.63 -10.94 -4.79
CA ARG A 53 12.75 -11.88 -4.82
C ARG A 53 12.61 -12.96 -5.90
N ARG A 54 11.39 -13.45 -6.14
CA ARG A 54 11.17 -14.45 -7.21
C ARG A 54 11.34 -13.88 -8.62
N GLU A 55 11.06 -12.58 -8.78
CA GLU A 55 10.99 -11.92 -10.09
C GLU A 55 12.22 -11.08 -10.42
N ASN A 56 13.14 -10.85 -9.46
CA ASN A 56 14.31 -10.00 -9.64
C ASN A 56 15.55 -10.63 -9.00
N LYS A 57 16.74 -10.28 -9.53
CA LYS A 57 18.01 -10.71 -8.94
C LYS A 57 18.41 -9.87 -7.73
N THR A 58 18.02 -8.61 -7.71
CA THR A 58 18.30 -7.69 -6.61
C THR A 58 16.99 -7.12 -6.07
N VAL A 59 16.80 -7.18 -4.77
CA VAL A 59 15.63 -6.65 -4.08
C VAL A 59 16.04 -5.55 -3.12
N VAL A 60 15.50 -4.37 -3.36
CA VAL A 60 15.65 -3.19 -2.51
C VAL A 60 14.34 -2.92 -1.77
N VAL A 61 14.41 -2.65 -0.48
CA VAL A 61 13.26 -2.24 0.32
C VAL A 61 13.56 -0.91 0.98
N SER A 62 12.61 0.01 0.99
CA SER A 62 12.71 1.19 1.85
C SER A 62 11.81 1.05 3.09
N VAL A 63 12.31 1.51 4.23
CA VAL A 63 11.56 1.66 5.47
C VAL A 63 11.61 3.13 5.86
N PHE A 64 10.59 3.89 5.45
CA PHE A 64 10.57 5.34 5.61
C PHE A 64 9.15 5.84 5.92
N VAL A 65 8.96 6.37 7.14
CA VAL A 65 7.70 7.02 7.52
C VAL A 65 7.68 8.43 6.95
N ASN A 66 6.99 8.59 5.81
CA ASN A 66 6.94 9.84 5.08
C ASN A 66 6.00 10.86 5.74
N PRO A 67 6.51 11.98 6.28
CA PRO A 67 5.65 12.95 6.99
C PRO A 67 4.68 13.69 6.07
N THR A 68 5.01 13.85 4.78
CA THR A 68 4.21 14.70 3.85
C THR A 68 2.87 14.06 3.45
N GLN A 69 2.70 12.75 3.64
CA GLN A 69 1.46 12.03 3.33
C GLN A 69 0.48 11.92 4.51
N PHE A 70 0.86 12.40 5.70
CA PHE A 70 0.00 12.36 6.88
C PHE A 70 -0.79 13.67 7.02
N ASN A 71 -2.12 13.57 6.98
CA ASN A 71 -3.02 14.68 7.24
C ASN A 71 -3.18 14.94 8.74
N ASP A 72 -3.11 13.88 9.54
CA ASP A 72 -3.22 13.91 10.99
C ASP A 72 -1.84 13.76 11.63
N LYS A 73 -1.44 14.77 12.41
CA LYS A 73 -0.19 14.77 13.16
C LYS A 73 -0.16 13.70 14.25
N ASN A 74 -1.31 13.32 14.79
CA ASN A 74 -1.41 12.24 15.77
C ASN A 74 -1.17 10.87 15.11
N ASP A 75 -1.71 10.61 13.91
CA ASP A 75 -1.43 9.39 13.16
C ASP A 75 0.08 9.28 12.86
N LEU A 76 0.73 10.36 12.42
CA LEU A 76 2.18 10.38 12.20
C LEU A 76 2.96 10.10 13.50
N LYS A 77 2.56 10.74 14.61
CA LYS A 77 3.23 10.59 15.91
C LYS A 77 3.16 9.17 16.44
N HIS A 78 2.01 8.53 16.31
CA HIS A 78 1.74 7.19 16.85
C HIS A 78 1.96 6.07 15.82
N TYR A 79 2.39 6.42 14.59
CA TYR A 79 2.70 5.40 13.60
C TYR A 79 3.81 4.47 14.13
N PRO A 80 3.59 3.15 14.16
CA PRO A 80 4.52 2.22 14.78
C PRO A 80 5.88 2.19 14.04
N ARG A 81 6.96 2.09 14.80
CA ARG A 81 8.34 2.01 14.29
C ARG A 81 9.07 0.88 15.00
N THR A 82 9.52 -0.10 14.22
CA THR A 82 10.14 -1.34 14.72
C THR A 82 11.36 -1.72 13.87
N PRO A 83 12.40 -0.86 13.77
CA PRO A 83 13.48 -1.02 12.77
C PRO A 83 14.24 -2.33 12.89
N GLU A 84 14.50 -2.84 14.10
CA GLU A 84 15.20 -4.12 14.29
C GLU A 84 14.33 -5.32 13.87
N ASP A 85 13.03 -5.29 14.18
CA ASP A 85 12.08 -6.33 13.75
C ASP A 85 11.89 -6.28 12.23
N ASP A 86 11.77 -5.07 11.68
CA ASP A 86 11.66 -4.85 10.24
C ASP A 86 12.87 -5.43 9.50
N ALA A 87 14.09 -5.16 9.98
CA ALA A 87 15.31 -5.71 9.38
C ALA A 87 15.29 -7.25 9.37
N ARG A 88 14.90 -7.88 10.49
CA ARG A 88 14.79 -9.35 10.58
C ARG A 88 13.77 -9.94 9.61
N VAL A 89 12.61 -9.29 9.47
CA VAL A 89 11.57 -9.72 8.52
C VAL A 89 12.07 -9.62 7.09
N LEU A 90 12.78 -8.53 6.75
CA LEU A 90 13.29 -8.28 5.39
C LEU A 90 14.41 -9.24 5.00
N GLU A 91 15.33 -9.55 5.92
CA GLU A 91 16.37 -10.54 5.71
C GLU A 91 15.77 -11.92 5.43
N GLN A 92 14.78 -12.35 6.23
CA GLN A 92 14.08 -13.62 6.04
C GLN A 92 13.27 -13.67 4.73
N ALA A 93 12.78 -12.52 4.26
CA ALA A 93 12.05 -12.41 2.99
C ALA A 93 12.95 -12.36 1.76
N GLY A 94 14.28 -12.20 1.95
CA GLY A 94 15.27 -12.19 0.88
C GLY A 94 15.54 -10.83 0.26
N ALA A 95 15.43 -9.73 1.02
CA ALA A 95 15.93 -8.43 0.61
C ALA A 95 17.46 -8.42 0.57
N ASP A 96 18.04 -7.74 -0.44
CA ASP A 96 19.50 -7.55 -0.54
C ASP A 96 19.93 -6.24 0.11
N PHE A 97 19.12 -5.19 -0.09
CA PHE A 97 19.37 -3.85 0.44
C PHE A 97 18.12 -3.29 1.12
N VAL A 98 18.32 -2.69 2.27
CA VAL A 98 17.26 -1.97 3.01
C VAL A 98 17.72 -0.54 3.23
N LEU A 99 16.93 0.43 2.74
CA LEU A 99 17.14 1.86 2.98
C LEU A 99 16.26 2.31 4.14
N MET A 100 16.87 2.72 5.26
CA MET A 100 16.21 3.31 6.43
C MET A 100 16.68 4.77 6.61
N PRO A 101 16.25 5.70 5.77
CA PRO A 101 16.79 7.05 5.74
C PRO A 101 16.13 7.96 6.76
N SER A 102 16.80 9.08 7.08
CA SER A 102 16.16 10.21 7.75
C SER A 102 15.27 11.00 6.77
N VAL A 103 14.49 11.94 7.31
CA VAL A 103 13.66 12.83 6.50
C VAL A 103 14.54 13.71 5.59
N GLU A 104 15.66 14.19 6.11
CA GLU A 104 16.61 15.06 5.40
C GLU A 104 17.31 14.33 4.25
N GLU A 105 17.54 13.02 4.37
CA GLU A 105 18.08 12.19 3.27
C GLU A 105 17.11 12.09 2.09
N ILE A 106 15.81 11.96 2.36
CA ILE A 106 14.78 11.91 1.31
C ILE A 106 14.44 13.32 0.82
N TYR A 107 14.38 14.29 1.72
CA TYR A 107 14.01 15.68 1.43
C TYR A 107 15.12 16.65 1.88
N PRO A 108 16.27 16.69 1.17
CA PRO A 108 17.32 17.68 1.47
C PRO A 108 16.81 19.11 1.29
N GLU A 109 15.77 19.28 0.48
CA GLU A 109 15.00 20.51 0.30
C GLU A 109 13.50 20.19 0.31
N VAL A 110 12.68 21.19 0.65
CA VAL A 110 11.22 21.04 0.65
C VAL A 110 10.74 20.66 -0.75
N ASP A 111 10.00 19.57 -0.86
CA ASP A 111 9.40 19.16 -2.13
C ASP A 111 8.10 19.93 -2.38
N THR A 112 8.16 20.89 -3.30
CA THR A 112 7.02 21.74 -3.68
C THR A 112 6.25 21.21 -4.89
N ARG A 113 6.62 20.06 -5.43
CA ARG A 113 5.94 19.50 -6.62
C ARG A 113 4.47 19.21 -6.31
N GLN A 114 3.63 19.55 -7.26
CA GLN A 114 2.21 19.21 -7.25
C GLN A 114 1.92 18.30 -8.44
N PHE A 115 1.20 17.23 -8.16
CA PHE A 115 0.79 16.24 -9.16
C PHE A 115 -0.71 16.40 -9.43
N ASP A 116 -1.10 16.30 -10.69
CA ASP A 116 -2.50 16.28 -11.09
C ASP A 116 -2.91 14.85 -11.49
N PHE A 117 -3.80 14.26 -10.72
CA PHE A 117 -4.34 12.92 -10.96
C PHE A 117 -5.75 12.96 -11.57
N GLY A 118 -6.21 14.12 -12.02
CA GLY A 118 -7.55 14.30 -12.53
C GLY A 118 -8.61 13.99 -11.49
N GLN A 119 -9.44 12.97 -11.74
CA GLN A 119 -10.49 12.55 -10.82
C GLN A 119 -10.05 11.43 -9.86
N ILE A 120 -8.90 10.82 -10.08
CA ILE A 120 -8.46 9.65 -9.29
C ILE A 120 -8.29 10.01 -7.81
N ASP A 121 -7.80 11.21 -7.49
CA ASP A 121 -7.56 11.68 -6.11
C ASP A 121 -8.69 12.55 -5.55
N LYS A 122 -9.84 12.65 -6.22
CA LYS A 122 -11.00 13.44 -5.78
C LYS A 122 -12.08 12.62 -5.08
N VAL A 123 -11.91 11.30 -5.00
CA VAL A 123 -12.85 10.35 -4.42
C VAL A 123 -12.22 9.59 -3.26
N MET A 124 -13.00 8.87 -2.48
CA MET A 124 -12.55 7.93 -1.43
C MET A 124 -11.46 8.51 -0.50
N GLU A 125 -10.26 7.92 -0.45
CA GLU A 125 -9.14 8.40 0.37
C GLU A 125 -8.72 9.82 -0.03
N GLY A 126 -8.71 10.16 -1.31
CA GLY A 126 -8.35 11.49 -1.79
C GLY A 126 -9.31 12.57 -1.32
N ALA A 127 -10.62 12.30 -1.33
CA ALA A 127 -11.64 13.22 -0.85
C ALA A 127 -11.59 13.40 0.69
N THR A 128 -11.30 12.32 1.43
CA THR A 128 -11.29 12.33 2.91
C THR A 128 -9.94 12.71 3.51
N ARG A 129 -8.88 12.73 2.69
CA ARG A 129 -7.49 13.02 3.11
C ARG A 129 -6.84 14.01 2.14
N PRO A 130 -7.22 15.29 2.12
CA PRO A 130 -6.65 16.29 1.20
C PRO A 130 -5.12 16.34 1.27
N GLY A 131 -4.43 16.33 0.11
CA GLY A 131 -2.97 16.36 0.01
C GLY A 131 -2.26 15.02 0.22
N HIS A 132 -2.94 14.00 0.73
CA HIS A 132 -2.35 12.68 0.98
C HIS A 132 -1.66 12.09 -0.26
N PHE A 133 -2.36 12.02 -1.37
CA PHE A 133 -1.83 11.43 -2.60
C PHE A 133 -0.73 12.26 -3.27
N ASN A 134 -0.73 13.58 -3.08
CA ASN A 134 0.41 14.39 -3.48
C ASN A 134 1.67 14.01 -2.68
N GLY A 135 1.54 13.84 -1.37
CA GLY A 135 2.63 13.37 -0.50
C GLY A 135 3.13 11.97 -0.88
N VAL A 136 2.21 11.06 -1.23
CA VAL A 136 2.58 9.72 -1.74
C VAL A 136 3.37 9.83 -3.05
N ALA A 137 2.91 10.64 -4.01
CA ALA A 137 3.62 10.81 -5.27
C ALA A 137 4.99 11.46 -5.10
N GLN A 138 5.11 12.45 -4.21
CA GLN A 138 6.39 13.07 -3.88
C GLN A 138 7.40 12.04 -3.38
N VAL A 139 7.04 11.24 -2.35
CA VAL A 139 7.97 10.26 -1.79
C VAL A 139 8.26 9.12 -2.75
N VAL A 140 7.25 8.56 -3.41
CA VAL A 140 7.45 7.40 -4.30
C VAL A 140 8.29 7.79 -5.51
N SER A 141 8.06 8.96 -6.13
CA SER A 141 8.90 9.42 -7.23
C SER A 141 10.35 9.66 -6.81
N ARG A 142 10.60 10.23 -5.62
CA ARG A 142 11.96 10.36 -5.08
C ARG A 142 12.64 9.01 -4.83
N LEU A 143 11.91 8.07 -4.25
CA LEU A 143 12.44 6.72 -4.04
C LEU A 143 12.74 6.01 -5.37
N PHE A 144 11.93 6.23 -6.41
CA PHE A 144 12.21 5.73 -7.75
C PHE A 144 13.45 6.37 -8.37
N ASP A 145 13.67 7.67 -8.17
CA ASP A 145 14.89 8.36 -8.60
C ASP A 145 16.14 7.81 -7.88
N ILE A 146 16.01 7.45 -6.59
CA ILE A 146 17.09 6.91 -5.78
C ILE A 146 17.44 5.48 -6.22
N VAL A 147 16.43 4.61 -6.32
CA VAL A 147 16.60 3.16 -6.53
C VAL A 147 16.70 2.80 -8.01
N ARG A 148 16.01 3.53 -8.87
CA ARG A 148 15.86 3.26 -10.32
C ARG A 148 15.46 1.82 -10.61
N PRO A 149 14.33 1.33 -10.03
CA PRO A 149 13.95 -0.06 -10.17
C PRO A 149 13.36 -0.35 -11.55
N ALA A 150 13.49 -1.60 -12.03
CA ALA A 150 12.73 -2.09 -13.17
C ALA A 150 11.27 -2.37 -12.78
N ARG A 151 11.05 -2.89 -11.56
CA ARG A 151 9.72 -3.20 -11.01
C ARG A 151 9.58 -2.68 -9.59
N ALA A 152 8.37 -2.17 -9.27
CA ALA A 152 8.02 -1.77 -7.91
C ALA A 152 6.70 -2.44 -7.48
N TYR A 153 6.68 -3.01 -6.27
CA TYR A 153 5.63 -3.89 -5.77
C TYR A 153 4.76 -3.18 -4.75
N PHE A 154 3.44 -3.17 -4.98
CA PHE A 154 2.45 -2.53 -4.13
C PHE A 154 1.31 -3.48 -3.79
N GLY A 155 0.82 -3.43 -2.55
CA GLY A 155 -0.30 -4.26 -2.12
C GLY A 155 -1.65 -3.69 -2.56
N GLU A 156 -2.51 -4.53 -3.14
CA GLU A 156 -3.87 -4.16 -3.60
C GLU A 156 -4.79 -3.67 -2.46
N LYS A 157 -4.40 -3.84 -1.20
CA LYS A 157 -5.13 -3.25 -0.07
C LYS A 157 -5.25 -1.73 -0.23
N ASP A 158 -4.19 -1.08 -0.67
CA ASP A 158 -4.15 0.36 -0.92
C ASP A 158 -4.48 0.64 -2.41
N PHE A 159 -5.65 0.18 -2.85
CA PHE A 159 -6.07 0.09 -4.24
C PHE A 159 -6.00 1.44 -4.99
N GLN A 160 -6.54 2.50 -4.39
CA GLN A 160 -6.49 3.85 -4.97
C GLN A 160 -5.06 4.40 -5.02
N GLN A 161 -4.20 4.07 -4.05
CA GLN A 161 -2.78 4.45 -4.08
C GLN A 161 -2.06 3.85 -5.28
N ILE A 162 -2.35 2.60 -5.65
CA ILE A 162 -1.77 1.96 -6.85
C ILE A 162 -2.17 2.75 -8.12
N ALA A 163 -3.43 3.17 -8.23
CA ALA A 163 -3.90 3.97 -9.36
C ALA A 163 -3.17 5.33 -9.44
N VAL A 164 -2.97 5.98 -8.29
CA VAL A 164 -2.19 7.23 -8.18
C VAL A 164 -0.73 7.03 -8.58
N VAL A 165 -0.07 5.98 -8.08
CA VAL A 165 1.33 5.68 -8.42
C VAL A 165 1.47 5.37 -9.92
N LYS A 166 0.57 4.60 -10.51
CA LYS A 166 0.54 4.33 -11.95
C LYS A 166 0.33 5.62 -12.77
N ALA A 167 -0.52 6.53 -12.31
CA ALA A 167 -0.72 7.83 -12.94
C ALA A 167 0.54 8.70 -12.86
N MET A 168 1.20 8.76 -11.70
CA MET A 168 2.48 9.45 -11.52
C MET A 168 3.57 8.89 -12.44
N VAL A 169 3.71 7.57 -12.53
CA VAL A 169 4.69 6.90 -13.40
C VAL A 169 4.49 7.30 -14.86
N ARG A 170 3.23 7.32 -15.35
CA ARG A 170 2.92 7.79 -16.70
C ARG A 170 3.23 9.27 -16.89
N GLN A 171 2.85 10.11 -15.94
CA GLN A 171 3.06 11.56 -16.00
C GLN A 171 4.54 11.94 -16.04
N LEU A 172 5.37 11.21 -15.28
CA LEU A 172 6.83 11.41 -15.24
C LEU A 172 7.59 10.59 -16.28
N ALA A 173 6.90 9.80 -17.11
CA ALA A 173 7.49 8.88 -18.08
C ALA A 173 8.61 7.98 -17.48
N LEU A 174 8.39 7.47 -16.25
CA LEU A 174 9.38 6.64 -15.57
C LEU A 174 9.38 5.21 -16.14
N PRO A 175 10.57 4.61 -16.41
CA PRO A 175 10.69 3.26 -16.95
C PRO A 175 10.56 2.20 -15.84
N VAL A 176 9.49 2.25 -15.05
CA VAL A 176 9.22 1.31 -13.96
C VAL A 176 7.88 0.62 -14.15
N GLU A 177 7.86 -0.69 -14.02
CA GLU A 177 6.63 -1.48 -13.98
C GLU A 177 6.06 -1.50 -12.57
N ILE A 178 4.79 -1.13 -12.41
CA ILE A 178 4.08 -1.23 -11.12
C ILE A 178 3.38 -2.58 -11.06
N VAL A 179 3.78 -3.40 -10.08
CA VAL A 179 3.28 -4.75 -9.87
C VAL A 179 2.28 -4.75 -8.73
N ASP A 180 1.03 -5.05 -9.05
CA ASP A 180 -0.05 -5.19 -8.07
C ASP A 180 0.07 -6.55 -7.38
N CYS A 181 0.03 -6.56 -6.05
CA CYS A 181 0.15 -7.78 -5.24
C CYS A 181 -1.12 -8.01 -4.41
N PRO A 182 -1.64 -9.25 -4.36
CA PRO A 182 -2.88 -9.55 -3.66
C PRO A 182 -2.88 -9.16 -2.19
N ILE A 183 -4.07 -8.84 -1.66
CA ILE A 183 -4.26 -8.55 -0.24
C ILE A 183 -3.95 -9.79 0.59
N VAL A 184 -3.06 -9.65 1.58
CA VAL A 184 -2.82 -10.67 2.59
C VAL A 184 -3.71 -10.41 3.80
N ARG A 185 -4.40 -11.45 4.26
CA ARG A 185 -5.36 -11.41 5.35
C ARG A 185 -4.94 -12.33 6.49
N GLY A 186 -5.38 -12.01 7.70
CA GLY A 186 -5.35 -12.94 8.82
C GLY A 186 -6.31 -14.12 8.61
N GLU A 187 -6.20 -15.15 9.45
CA GLU A 187 -7.10 -16.32 9.41
C GLU A 187 -8.57 -15.93 9.58
N ASP A 188 -8.85 -14.85 10.28
CA ASP A 188 -10.17 -14.26 10.48
C ASP A 188 -10.66 -13.38 9.31
N GLY A 189 -9.85 -13.23 8.26
CA GLY A 189 -10.17 -12.46 7.06
C GLY A 189 -9.78 -10.99 7.13
N LEU A 190 -9.37 -10.44 8.28
CA LEU A 190 -8.96 -9.04 8.38
C LEU A 190 -7.74 -8.77 7.49
N ALA A 191 -7.83 -7.74 6.63
CA ALA A 191 -6.70 -7.28 5.84
C ALA A 191 -5.56 -6.82 6.75
N LEU A 192 -4.34 -7.32 6.51
CA LEU A 192 -3.20 -6.99 7.35
C LEU A 192 -2.77 -5.53 7.14
N SER A 193 -2.56 -4.85 8.26
CA SER A 193 -2.11 -3.46 8.32
C SER A 193 -1.28 -3.23 9.57
N SER A 194 -0.25 -2.39 9.48
CA SER A 194 0.53 -1.96 10.65
C SER A 194 -0.36 -1.30 11.72
N ARG A 195 -1.47 -0.66 11.31
CA ARG A 195 -2.43 -0.05 12.23
C ARG A 195 -3.27 -1.08 13.00
N ASN A 196 -3.30 -2.36 12.61
CA ASN A 196 -4.06 -3.36 13.36
C ASN A 196 -3.52 -3.56 14.78
N THR A 197 -2.24 -3.28 15.02
CA THR A 197 -1.62 -3.35 16.35
C THR A 197 -2.10 -2.26 17.31
N LEU A 198 -2.71 -1.21 16.78
CA LEU A 198 -3.23 -0.07 17.55
C LEU A 198 -4.70 -0.25 17.97
N LEU A 199 -5.38 -1.29 17.46
CA LEU A 199 -6.77 -1.57 17.83
C LEU A 199 -6.87 -2.05 19.28
N THR A 200 -7.91 -1.62 19.99
CA THR A 200 -8.27 -2.26 21.26
C THR A 200 -8.68 -3.72 21.02
N LYS A 201 -8.74 -4.54 22.05
CA LYS A 201 -9.15 -5.94 21.92
C LYS A 201 -10.53 -6.07 21.32
N GLU A 202 -11.48 -5.20 21.73
CA GLU A 202 -12.85 -5.17 21.26
C GLU A 202 -12.93 -4.78 19.77
N HIS A 203 -12.25 -3.70 19.39
CA HIS A 203 -12.20 -3.28 17.97
C HIS A 203 -11.46 -4.28 17.10
N ARG A 204 -10.39 -4.93 17.62
CA ARG A 204 -9.69 -5.99 16.89
C ARG A 204 -10.61 -7.20 16.64
N ALA A 205 -11.45 -7.57 17.61
CA ALA A 205 -12.42 -8.65 17.46
C ALA A 205 -13.54 -8.29 16.47
N ALA A 206 -13.94 -7.02 16.42
CA ALA A 206 -14.98 -6.51 15.51
C ALA A 206 -14.48 -6.35 14.05
N ALA A 207 -13.22 -5.98 13.85
CA ALA A 207 -12.65 -5.61 12.54
C ALA A 207 -12.82 -6.66 11.42
N PRO A 208 -12.76 -7.99 11.66
CA PRO A 208 -13.01 -9.01 10.64
C PRO A 208 -14.41 -8.93 10.00
N HIS A 209 -15.38 -8.32 10.67
CA HIS A 209 -16.73 -8.10 10.14
C HIS A 209 -16.70 -7.27 8.85
N ILE A 210 -15.70 -6.39 8.67
CA ILE A 210 -15.53 -5.58 7.44
C ILE A 210 -15.42 -6.50 6.23
N TYR A 211 -14.46 -7.42 6.25
CA TYR A 211 -14.25 -8.33 5.10
C TYR A 211 -15.40 -9.33 4.94
N ALA A 212 -15.97 -9.81 6.04
CA ALA A 212 -17.14 -10.67 6.00
C ALA A 212 -18.32 -9.98 5.29
N SER A 213 -18.53 -8.70 5.56
CA SER A 213 -19.55 -7.87 4.90
C SER A 213 -19.22 -7.64 3.41
N LEU A 214 -17.95 -7.38 3.06
CA LEU A 214 -17.55 -7.25 1.67
C LEU A 214 -17.75 -8.54 0.87
N LYS A 215 -17.48 -9.72 1.45
CA LYS A 215 -17.77 -11.01 0.80
C LYS A 215 -19.27 -11.18 0.53
N LYS A 216 -20.11 -10.86 1.49
CA LYS A 216 -21.56 -10.86 1.29
C LYS A 216 -21.98 -9.84 0.22
N ALA A 217 -21.35 -8.65 0.19
CA ALA A 217 -21.63 -7.64 -0.82
C ALA A 217 -21.35 -8.15 -2.24
N GLN A 218 -20.28 -8.93 -2.45
CA GLN A 218 -20.00 -9.58 -3.73
C GLN A 218 -21.14 -10.50 -4.17
N GLU A 219 -21.74 -11.27 -3.26
CA GLU A 219 -22.90 -12.11 -3.55
C GLU A 219 -24.18 -11.27 -3.79
N MET A 220 -24.41 -10.23 -2.97
CA MET A 220 -25.57 -9.36 -3.09
C MET A 220 -25.56 -8.52 -4.37
N SER A 221 -24.39 -8.26 -4.97
CA SER A 221 -24.28 -7.54 -6.24
C SER A 221 -24.99 -8.25 -7.40
N LYS A 222 -25.32 -9.54 -7.27
CA LYS A 222 -26.07 -10.30 -8.27
C LYS A 222 -27.53 -9.88 -8.34
N THR A 223 -28.07 -9.26 -7.28
CA THR A 223 -29.48 -8.90 -7.14
C THR A 223 -29.71 -7.42 -6.86
N LEU A 224 -28.73 -6.73 -6.28
CA LEU A 224 -28.79 -5.30 -5.96
C LEU A 224 -28.05 -4.49 -7.01
N ASN A 225 -28.54 -3.29 -7.33
CA ASN A 225 -27.77 -2.31 -8.12
C ASN A 225 -26.67 -1.64 -7.24
N PRO A 226 -25.73 -0.84 -7.81
CA PRO A 226 -24.65 -0.25 -7.04
C PRO A 226 -25.08 0.60 -5.84
N GLU A 227 -26.14 1.41 -5.96
CA GLU A 227 -26.64 2.27 -4.90
C GLU A 227 -27.33 1.47 -3.78
N GLU A 228 -28.12 0.48 -4.15
CA GLU A 228 -28.73 -0.45 -3.19
C GLU A 228 -27.66 -1.25 -2.45
N LEU A 229 -26.61 -1.70 -3.16
CA LEU A 229 -25.48 -2.41 -2.57
C LEU A 229 -24.73 -1.53 -1.57
N LYS A 230 -24.47 -0.26 -1.91
CA LYS A 230 -23.85 0.71 -1.02
C LYS A 230 -24.66 0.86 0.28
N THR A 231 -25.95 1.07 0.15
CA THR A 231 -26.86 1.19 1.32
C THR A 231 -26.82 -0.07 2.18
N TRP A 232 -26.84 -1.23 1.55
CA TRP A 232 -26.78 -2.52 2.23
C TRP A 232 -25.45 -2.73 2.96
N VAL A 233 -24.29 -2.43 2.31
CA VAL A 233 -22.94 -2.58 2.90
C VAL A 233 -22.80 -1.70 4.14
N VAL A 234 -23.21 -0.44 4.06
CA VAL A 234 -23.13 0.48 5.20
C VAL A 234 -23.94 -0.08 6.38
N LYS A 235 -25.17 -0.50 6.14
CA LYS A 235 -26.04 -1.08 7.17
C LYS A 235 -25.46 -2.38 7.75
N GLU A 236 -24.92 -3.26 6.91
CA GLU A 236 -24.33 -4.54 7.36
C GLU A 236 -23.09 -4.30 8.22
N VAL A 237 -22.17 -3.44 7.81
CA VAL A 237 -20.96 -3.15 8.58
C VAL A 237 -21.30 -2.46 9.90
N GLU A 238 -22.19 -1.46 9.87
CA GLU A 238 -22.62 -0.70 11.06
C GLU A 238 -23.61 -1.46 11.96
N SER A 239 -24.03 -2.69 11.60
CA SER A 239 -24.73 -3.59 12.52
C SER A 239 -23.83 -3.98 13.70
N ASN A 240 -22.52 -3.85 13.56
CA ASN A 240 -21.56 -3.88 14.66
C ASN A 240 -21.30 -2.44 15.14
N GLU A 241 -21.79 -2.10 16.33
CA GLU A 241 -21.73 -0.75 16.93
C GLU A 241 -20.30 -0.20 17.10
N LEU A 242 -19.27 -1.07 17.08
CA LEU A 242 -17.86 -0.68 17.17
C LEU A 242 -17.26 -0.22 15.82
N LEU A 243 -18.03 -0.33 14.74
CA LEU A 243 -17.58 0.01 13.39
C LEU A 243 -18.43 1.12 12.79
N LYS A 244 -17.78 2.16 12.25
CA LYS A 244 -18.44 3.27 11.58
C LYS A 244 -17.91 3.41 10.16
N VAL A 245 -18.76 3.30 9.16
CA VAL A 245 -18.37 3.45 7.75
C VAL A 245 -18.09 4.91 7.44
N ILE A 246 -16.89 5.19 6.93
CA ILE A 246 -16.49 6.52 6.44
C ILE A 246 -16.97 6.68 5.00
N TYR A 247 -16.73 5.67 4.18
CA TYR A 247 -17.28 5.53 2.84
C TYR A 247 -17.33 4.05 2.43
N TYR A 248 -18.24 3.73 1.53
CA TYR A 248 -18.22 2.58 0.64
C TYR A 248 -18.56 3.07 -0.76
N GLN A 249 -17.76 2.65 -1.74
CA GLN A 249 -18.00 2.97 -3.15
C GLN A 249 -17.69 1.75 -4.02
N SER A 250 -18.58 1.45 -4.96
CA SER A 250 -18.31 0.55 -6.07
C SER A 250 -17.76 1.37 -7.23
N VAL A 251 -16.49 1.16 -7.57
CA VAL A 251 -15.78 2.00 -8.54
C VAL A 251 -15.27 1.20 -9.73
N ASP A 252 -15.21 1.84 -10.88
CA ASP A 252 -14.42 1.35 -12.01
C ASP A 252 -12.95 1.24 -11.59
N ALA A 253 -12.39 0.04 -11.71
CA ALA A 253 -11.03 -0.26 -11.28
C ALA A 253 -9.95 0.52 -12.04
N LEU A 254 -10.28 1.11 -13.20
CA LEU A 254 -9.35 1.88 -14.02
C LEU A 254 -9.39 3.37 -13.69
N THR A 255 -10.61 3.94 -13.58
CA THR A 255 -10.80 5.39 -13.43
C THR A 255 -11.00 5.82 -11.98
N MET A 256 -11.23 4.89 -11.07
CA MET A 256 -11.62 5.11 -9.66
C MET A 256 -12.96 5.85 -9.49
N GLN A 257 -13.74 6.02 -10.56
CA GLN A 257 -15.02 6.69 -10.50
C GLN A 257 -16.13 5.73 -10.07
N GLU A 258 -17.04 6.23 -9.23
CA GLU A 258 -18.20 5.47 -8.75
C GLU A 258 -19.12 5.09 -9.90
N VAL A 259 -19.45 3.79 -10.00
CA VAL A 259 -20.36 3.28 -11.03
C VAL A 259 -21.81 3.40 -10.58
N LYS A 260 -22.71 3.70 -11.52
CA LYS A 260 -24.17 3.77 -11.29
C LYS A 260 -24.88 2.53 -11.78
N SER A 261 -24.28 1.84 -12.76
CA SER A 261 -24.73 0.56 -13.27
C SER A 261 -23.56 -0.42 -13.27
N TRP A 262 -23.86 -1.71 -13.17
CA TRP A 262 -22.84 -2.75 -13.30
C TRP A 262 -22.24 -2.84 -14.71
N ASP A 263 -22.88 -2.23 -15.70
CA ASP A 263 -22.42 -2.17 -17.09
C ASP A 263 -21.49 -0.98 -17.38
N ASP A 264 -21.29 -0.07 -16.39
CA ASP A 264 -20.44 1.12 -16.56
C ASP A 264 -18.95 0.77 -16.67
N ALA A 265 -18.53 -0.40 -16.18
CA ALA A 265 -17.13 -0.82 -16.23
C ALA A 265 -17.00 -2.36 -16.32
N SER A 266 -15.92 -2.81 -16.96
CA SER A 266 -15.60 -4.24 -17.09
C SER A 266 -15.02 -4.86 -15.82
N ARG A 267 -14.47 -4.05 -14.92
CA ARG A 267 -13.95 -4.47 -13.62
C ARG A 267 -14.35 -3.44 -12.57
N ILE A 268 -15.12 -3.89 -11.59
CA ILE A 268 -15.67 -3.03 -10.54
C ILE A 268 -15.13 -3.48 -9.18
N GLN A 269 -14.51 -2.55 -8.47
CA GLN A 269 -13.96 -2.76 -7.13
C GLN A 269 -14.86 -2.11 -6.09
N GLY A 270 -15.25 -2.87 -5.05
CA GLY A 270 -15.89 -2.32 -3.86
C GLY A 270 -14.82 -1.88 -2.87
N CYS A 271 -14.71 -0.58 -2.63
CA CYS A 271 -13.72 0.01 -1.73
C CYS A 271 -14.40 0.58 -0.49
N ILE A 272 -13.83 0.30 0.70
CA ILE A 272 -14.40 0.74 1.97
C ILE A 272 -13.34 1.35 2.89
N ALA A 273 -13.72 2.38 3.63
CA ALA A 273 -13.01 2.83 4.81
C ALA A 273 -13.94 2.82 6.03
N VAL A 274 -13.42 2.30 7.13
CA VAL A 274 -14.18 2.11 8.38
C VAL A 274 -13.38 2.65 9.55
N GLN A 275 -14.03 3.40 10.40
CA GLN A 275 -13.51 3.82 11.70
C GLN A 275 -13.82 2.73 12.74
N ALA A 276 -12.77 2.20 13.39
CA ALA A 276 -12.84 1.23 14.48
C ALA A 276 -12.20 1.85 15.74
N GLY A 277 -12.99 2.51 16.56
CA GLY A 277 -12.50 3.40 17.62
C GLY A 277 -11.71 4.57 16.99
N ASP A 278 -10.47 4.77 17.43
CA ASP A 278 -9.59 5.82 16.89
C ASP A 278 -8.84 5.39 15.62
N ILE A 279 -9.01 4.13 15.19
CA ILE A 279 -8.22 3.57 14.08
C ILE A 279 -9.06 3.50 12.80
N ARG A 280 -8.52 4.09 11.73
CA ARG A 280 -9.07 3.99 10.39
C ARG A 280 -8.54 2.74 9.70
N LEU A 281 -9.43 1.88 9.24
CA LEU A 281 -9.16 0.69 8.47
C LEU A 281 -9.69 0.86 7.04
N ILE A 282 -8.94 0.36 6.06
CA ILE A 282 -9.39 0.28 4.67
C ILE A 282 -9.34 -1.16 4.19
N ASP A 283 -10.26 -1.49 3.31
CA ASP A 283 -10.29 -2.78 2.62
C ASP A 283 -10.97 -2.62 1.25
N ASN A 284 -10.86 -3.63 0.41
CA ASN A 284 -11.55 -3.68 -0.86
C ASN A 284 -11.75 -5.11 -1.34
N ILE A 285 -12.66 -5.29 -2.29
CA ILE A 285 -12.95 -6.57 -2.92
C ILE A 285 -13.40 -6.37 -4.37
N LEU A 286 -13.03 -7.29 -5.24
CA LEU A 286 -13.57 -7.33 -6.60
C LEU A 286 -15.06 -7.67 -6.54
N ILE A 287 -15.91 -6.81 -7.07
CA ILE A 287 -17.36 -7.03 -7.15
C ILE A 287 -17.73 -7.73 -8.47
N ARG A 288 -17.15 -7.27 -9.57
CA ARG A 288 -17.37 -7.83 -10.94
C ARG A 288 -16.14 -7.67 -11.81
#